data_1c54cbe4605c7a4a35089dfc221e68ab
#
_entry.id   1c54cbe4605c7a4a35089dfc221e68ab
#
_cell.length_a   1.000
_cell.length_b   1.000
_cell.length_c   1.000
_cell.angle_alpha   90.00
_cell.angle_beta   90.00
_cell.angle_gamma   90.00
#
_symmetry.space_group_name_H-M   'P 1'
#
loop_
_entity.id
_entity.type
_entity.pdbx_description
1 polymer ?
#
loop_
_entity_poly.entity_id
_entity_poly.type
_entity_poly.pdbx_seq_one_letter_code
_entity_poly.pdbx_strand_id
1 'polypeptide(L)'
;AEVPAAADSATVHPVPLPLAPDAAVQWLAAEQSNSSLVIGESVIVKLFRRVVAGVHPEMEMTRHLTRIGYANTAALIGEIAHESAGGERSTLAVVQSFVPNQGDAWTWALDYLRRTIDELAVLTEAVSAGDGEMAPTAVSEARTDTDEALAGYLAFIGAIGTRLGELHVALAAPSDDPAFGTGIANADDAAFWTARVREQLTRALDHLAAWQAANGPNADVDWLLSQRDALLEAARERALGGLGAMLERIHGDFHLGQVLVAQGDAFLIDFEGEPARPVDERRRKTSPLRDVAGLVRSLDYVVGAMRQGPEHVAGPAQERRDRLLERFLNASTERFLDTYAAAIQAPPSEDGACALDMDLLDLFLLEKAAYEVNYEAANRPTWLPIPLAGLAHVARRLLHADVPPAVALDPLGGPP
;
A
#
# COMPACT_ATOMS: atom_id res chain seq x y z
N ALA A 1 -14.30 36.00 -32.22
CA ALA A 1 -13.90 34.61 -32.47
C ALA A 1 -15.10 33.76 -32.10
N GLU A 2 -15.78 33.22 -33.12
CA GLU A 2 -16.88 32.27 -32.95
C GLU A 2 -16.31 30.97 -32.42
N VAL A 3 -16.87 30.50 -31.31
CA VAL A 3 -16.64 29.14 -30.81
C VAL A 3 -17.39 28.21 -31.76
N PRO A 4 -16.72 27.23 -32.40
CA PRO A 4 -17.43 26.28 -33.25
C PRO A 4 -18.33 25.45 -32.37
N ALA A 5 -19.63 25.42 -32.70
CA ALA A 5 -20.58 24.48 -32.12
C ALA A 5 -20.28 23.09 -32.68
N ALA A 6 -19.34 22.39 -32.06
CA ALA A 6 -19.16 20.97 -32.25
C ALA A 6 -20.11 20.27 -31.30
N ALA A 7 -20.99 19.47 -31.83
CA ALA A 7 -21.89 18.62 -31.07
C ALA A 7 -21.09 17.47 -30.43
N ASP A 8 -20.45 17.73 -29.29
CA ASP A 8 -19.92 16.70 -28.42
C ASP A 8 -21.02 16.29 -27.46
N SER A 9 -21.61 15.12 -27.67
CA SER A 9 -22.64 14.58 -26.81
C SER A 9 -22.01 13.95 -25.58
N ALA A 10 -22.08 14.64 -24.45
CA ALA A 10 -21.86 13.99 -23.15
C ALA A 10 -23.05 13.03 -22.92
N THR A 11 -22.79 11.73 -22.99
CA THR A 11 -23.82 10.73 -22.71
C THR A 11 -23.96 10.60 -21.20
N VAL A 12 -24.94 11.28 -20.61
CA VAL A 12 -25.33 11.11 -19.23
C VAL A 12 -26.34 9.97 -19.18
N HIS A 13 -26.01 8.86 -18.57
CA HIS A 13 -26.98 7.83 -18.21
C HIS A 13 -27.60 8.24 -16.87
N PRO A 14 -28.86 8.67 -16.83
CA PRO A 14 -29.49 9.10 -15.58
C PRO A 14 -29.76 7.86 -14.72
N VAL A 15 -28.93 7.64 -13.71
CA VAL A 15 -29.31 6.82 -12.57
C VAL A 15 -30.04 7.74 -11.60
N PRO A 16 -31.24 7.37 -11.10
CA PRO A 16 -31.91 8.16 -10.09
C PRO A 16 -31.03 8.23 -8.84
N LEU A 17 -30.38 9.37 -8.64
CA LEU A 17 -29.63 9.61 -7.41
C LEU A 17 -30.64 9.98 -6.33
N PRO A 18 -30.64 9.34 -5.15
CA PRO A 18 -31.50 9.71 -4.04
C PRO A 18 -30.97 10.96 -3.34
N LEU A 19 -30.76 12.03 -4.11
CA LEU A 19 -30.27 13.30 -3.62
C LEU A 19 -31.42 14.28 -3.40
N ALA A 20 -31.47 14.87 -2.21
CA ALA A 20 -32.35 16.01 -1.97
C ALA A 20 -31.87 17.20 -2.84
N PRO A 21 -32.80 18.06 -3.33
CA PRO A 21 -32.43 19.21 -4.16
C PRO A 21 -31.49 20.21 -3.48
N ASP A 22 -31.47 20.22 -2.15
CA ASP A 22 -30.66 21.06 -1.27
C ASP A 22 -29.49 20.26 -0.59
N ALA A 23 -29.13 19.10 -1.12
CA ALA A 23 -28.06 18.27 -0.58
C ALA A 23 -26.76 19.06 -0.47
N ALA A 24 -26.14 19.01 0.71
CA ALA A 24 -24.86 19.68 0.97
C ALA A 24 -23.76 19.13 0.03
N VAL A 25 -22.94 20.03 -0.49
CA VAL A 25 -21.77 19.68 -1.30
C VAL A 25 -20.50 20.02 -0.53
N GLN A 26 -19.64 19.04 -0.32
CA GLN A 26 -18.38 19.19 0.40
C GLN A 26 -17.19 18.76 -0.46
N TRP A 27 -16.18 19.64 -0.56
CA TRP A 27 -14.90 19.27 -1.15
C TRP A 27 -14.08 18.43 -0.19
N LEU A 28 -13.50 17.35 -0.68
CA LEU A 28 -12.49 16.59 0.06
C LEU A 28 -11.12 17.21 -0.21
N ALA A 29 -10.48 17.73 0.84
CA ALA A 29 -9.20 18.43 0.73
C ALA A 29 -7.98 17.49 0.62
N ALA A 30 -8.18 16.19 0.85
CA ALA A 30 -7.08 15.23 1.08
C ALA A 30 -6.48 14.64 -0.20
N GLU A 31 -7.10 14.79 -1.38
CA GLU A 31 -6.61 14.15 -2.60
C GLU A 31 -5.57 15.00 -3.34
N GLN A 32 -4.44 14.41 -3.65
CA GLN A 32 -3.34 15.07 -4.37
C GLN A 32 -3.43 14.92 -5.89
N SER A 33 -3.97 13.81 -6.42
CA SER A 33 -4.03 13.50 -7.86
C SER A 33 -5.30 13.99 -8.53
N ASN A 34 -6.44 13.95 -7.83
CA ASN A 34 -7.77 14.28 -8.34
C ASN A 34 -8.48 15.31 -7.46
N SER A 35 -9.72 15.62 -7.78
CA SER A 35 -10.57 16.48 -6.95
C SER A 35 -11.87 15.76 -6.66
N SER A 36 -12.19 15.53 -5.39
CA SER A 36 -13.40 14.83 -4.98
C SER A 36 -14.39 15.72 -4.27
N LEU A 37 -15.67 15.48 -4.58
CA LEU A 37 -16.85 16.12 -4.00
C LEU A 37 -17.74 15.07 -3.36
N VAL A 38 -18.15 15.27 -2.12
CA VAL A 38 -19.21 14.49 -1.49
C VAL A 38 -20.52 15.28 -1.55
N ILE A 39 -21.58 14.64 -1.99
CA ILE A 39 -22.90 15.23 -2.14
C ILE A 39 -23.91 14.47 -1.25
N GLY A 40 -24.42 15.15 -0.24
CA GLY A 40 -25.45 14.63 0.66
C GLY A 40 -25.09 13.35 1.39
N GLU A 41 -23.78 13.14 1.67
CA GLU A 41 -23.26 11.89 2.30
C GLU A 41 -23.75 10.59 1.61
N SER A 42 -24.12 10.70 0.34
CA SER A 42 -24.66 9.59 -0.45
C SER A 42 -23.86 9.29 -1.69
N VAL A 43 -23.21 10.31 -2.26
CA VAL A 43 -22.50 10.22 -3.53
C VAL A 43 -21.16 10.91 -3.41
N ILE A 44 -20.12 10.31 -4.03
CA ILE A 44 -18.84 10.93 -4.27
C ILE A 44 -18.62 11.11 -5.77
N VAL A 45 -18.17 12.29 -6.18
CA VAL A 45 -17.80 12.61 -7.54
C VAL A 45 -16.30 12.88 -7.57
N LYS A 46 -15.54 12.02 -8.26
CA LYS A 46 -14.10 12.14 -8.43
C LYS A 46 -13.80 12.72 -9.82
N LEU A 47 -13.28 13.94 -9.85
CA LEU A 47 -12.90 14.67 -11.06
C LEU A 47 -11.42 14.42 -11.38
N PHE A 48 -11.13 13.90 -12.56
CA PHE A 48 -9.75 13.63 -12.97
C PHE A 48 -9.07 14.93 -13.46
N ARG A 49 -7.99 15.32 -12.78
CA ARG A 49 -7.19 16.49 -13.19
C ARG A 49 -6.33 16.21 -14.41
N ARG A 50 -5.96 14.95 -14.61
CA ARG A 50 -5.21 14.50 -15.78
C ARG A 50 -6.12 13.63 -16.64
N VAL A 51 -6.66 14.22 -17.68
CA VAL A 51 -7.51 13.53 -18.65
C VAL A 51 -6.63 12.81 -19.66
N VAL A 52 -6.86 11.52 -19.85
CA VAL A 52 -6.16 10.68 -20.82
C VAL A 52 -7.20 10.03 -21.70
N ALA A 53 -6.93 9.98 -22.99
CA ALA A 53 -7.80 9.31 -23.95
C ALA A 53 -7.73 7.78 -23.79
N GLY A 54 -8.84 7.11 -24.04
CA GLY A 54 -8.99 5.65 -23.88
C GLY A 54 -9.70 5.24 -22.60
N VAL A 55 -9.58 3.97 -22.26
CA VAL A 55 -10.25 3.38 -21.11
C VAL A 55 -9.53 3.75 -19.83
N HIS A 56 -10.22 4.48 -18.95
CA HIS A 56 -9.66 4.87 -17.65
C HIS A 56 -9.66 3.68 -16.67
N PRO A 57 -8.52 3.34 -16.02
CA PRO A 57 -8.41 2.17 -15.14
C PRO A 57 -9.45 2.17 -14.02
N GLU A 58 -9.60 3.28 -13.29
CA GLU A 58 -10.60 3.45 -12.22
C GLU A 58 -12.02 3.15 -12.70
N MET A 59 -12.37 3.69 -13.87
CA MET A 59 -13.70 3.52 -14.44
C MET A 59 -13.96 2.05 -14.86
N GLU A 60 -12.96 1.43 -15.48
CA GLU A 60 -13.03 0.03 -15.92
C GLU A 60 -13.19 -0.92 -14.71
N MET A 61 -12.34 -0.76 -13.69
CA MET A 61 -12.35 -1.56 -12.48
C MET A 61 -13.65 -1.38 -11.70
N THR A 62 -14.05 -0.16 -11.40
CA THR A 62 -15.25 0.11 -10.62
C THR A 62 -16.52 -0.39 -11.31
N ARG A 63 -16.59 -0.24 -12.65
CA ARG A 63 -17.70 -0.78 -13.45
C ARG A 63 -17.78 -2.31 -13.34
N HIS A 64 -16.63 -2.97 -13.45
CA HIS A 64 -16.56 -4.42 -13.36
C HIS A 64 -16.97 -4.91 -11.97
N LEU A 65 -16.38 -4.34 -10.91
CA LEU A 65 -16.65 -4.70 -9.52
C LEU A 65 -18.12 -4.47 -9.14
N THR A 66 -18.72 -3.36 -9.59
CA THR A 66 -20.14 -3.09 -9.40
C THR A 66 -21.01 -4.12 -10.12
N ARG A 67 -20.65 -4.49 -11.35
CA ARG A 67 -21.42 -5.48 -12.15
C ARG A 67 -21.40 -6.87 -11.51
N ILE A 68 -20.27 -7.30 -10.94
CA ILE A 68 -20.16 -8.60 -10.27
C ILE A 68 -20.62 -8.60 -8.82
N GLY A 69 -20.99 -7.42 -8.27
CA GLY A 69 -21.50 -7.29 -6.92
C GLY A 69 -20.45 -7.39 -5.82
N TYR A 70 -19.19 -6.98 -6.10
CA TYR A 70 -18.18 -6.90 -5.06
C TYR A 70 -18.55 -5.81 -4.05
N ALA A 71 -18.75 -6.20 -2.78
CA ALA A 71 -19.41 -5.34 -1.79
C ALA A 71 -18.46 -4.35 -1.09
N ASN A 72 -17.17 -4.68 -0.97
CA ASN A 72 -16.20 -3.91 -0.18
C ASN A 72 -15.48 -2.84 -1.01
N THR A 73 -16.22 -2.16 -1.88
CA THR A 73 -15.80 -0.95 -2.61
C THR A 73 -16.99 -0.02 -2.85
N ALA A 74 -16.70 1.22 -3.21
CA ALA A 74 -17.73 2.18 -3.61
C ALA A 74 -18.34 1.77 -4.96
N ALA A 75 -19.67 1.50 -4.99
CA ALA A 75 -20.33 1.10 -6.22
C ALA A 75 -20.36 2.24 -7.25
N LEU A 76 -20.14 1.91 -8.53
CA LEU A 76 -20.26 2.87 -9.62
C LEU A 76 -21.71 3.27 -9.82
N ILE A 77 -21.97 4.57 -9.81
CA ILE A 77 -23.28 5.15 -10.11
C ILE A 77 -23.30 5.71 -11.53
N GLY A 78 -22.19 6.34 -11.97
CA GLY A 78 -22.13 6.96 -13.28
C GLY A 78 -20.74 7.42 -13.68
N GLU A 79 -20.64 7.90 -14.91
CA GLU A 79 -19.41 8.42 -15.52
C GLU A 79 -19.74 9.73 -16.25
N ILE A 80 -18.83 10.67 -16.17
CA ILE A 80 -18.81 11.84 -17.06
C ILE A 80 -17.65 11.63 -18.01
N ALA A 81 -17.93 11.52 -19.29
CA ALA A 81 -16.92 11.30 -20.33
C ALA A 81 -17.10 12.33 -21.46
N HIS A 82 -15.99 12.64 -22.13
CA HIS A 82 -15.93 13.40 -23.35
C HIS A 82 -15.64 12.46 -24.52
N GLU A 83 -16.37 12.60 -25.60
CA GLU A 83 -16.10 11.89 -26.85
C GLU A 83 -15.70 12.91 -27.92
N SER A 84 -14.49 12.75 -28.44
CA SER A 84 -13.99 13.64 -29.51
C SER A 84 -14.72 13.40 -30.84
N ALA A 85 -14.62 14.34 -31.76
CA ALA A 85 -15.19 14.19 -33.12
C ALA A 85 -14.64 12.96 -33.87
N GLY A 86 -13.49 12.40 -33.45
CA GLY A 86 -12.89 11.18 -33.95
C GLY A 86 -13.39 9.90 -33.29
N GLY A 87 -14.32 10.00 -32.32
CA GLY A 87 -14.83 8.84 -31.56
C GLY A 87 -13.94 8.42 -30.39
N GLU A 88 -12.89 9.18 -30.06
CA GLU A 88 -12.01 8.90 -28.95
C GLU A 88 -12.65 9.35 -27.64
N ARG A 89 -12.80 8.43 -26.70
CA ARG A 89 -13.45 8.66 -25.39
C ARG A 89 -12.41 8.94 -24.31
N SER A 90 -12.69 9.93 -23.47
CA SER A 90 -11.90 10.29 -22.29
C SER A 90 -12.81 10.42 -21.08
N THR A 91 -12.50 9.73 -19.98
CA THR A 91 -13.24 9.87 -18.71
C THR A 91 -12.79 11.15 -18.02
N LEU A 92 -13.75 12.00 -17.67
CA LEU A 92 -13.53 13.27 -16.96
C LEU A 92 -13.82 13.12 -15.46
N ALA A 93 -14.81 12.32 -15.11
CA ALA A 93 -15.19 12.06 -13.73
C ALA A 93 -15.84 10.69 -13.56
N VAL A 94 -15.74 10.16 -12.37
CA VAL A 94 -16.47 8.97 -11.89
C VAL A 94 -17.42 9.41 -10.78
N VAL A 95 -18.63 8.86 -10.78
CA VAL A 95 -19.64 9.06 -9.75
C VAL A 95 -19.85 7.72 -9.05
N GLN A 96 -19.63 7.68 -7.75
CA GLN A 96 -19.68 6.46 -6.94
C GLN A 96 -20.56 6.67 -5.71
N SER A 97 -21.03 5.57 -5.10
CA SER A 97 -21.70 5.64 -3.80
C SER A 97 -20.69 6.13 -2.74
N PHE A 98 -21.16 7.00 -1.85
CA PHE A 98 -20.35 7.38 -0.69
C PHE A 98 -20.34 6.23 0.32
N VAL A 99 -19.15 5.89 0.82
CA VAL A 99 -18.95 4.92 1.90
C VAL A 99 -18.78 5.71 3.20
N PRO A 100 -19.75 5.67 4.13
CA PRO A 100 -19.56 6.25 5.46
C PRO A 100 -18.37 5.57 6.17
N ASN A 101 -17.36 6.35 6.54
CA ASN A 101 -16.11 5.83 7.05
C ASN A 101 -15.55 6.67 8.20
N GLN A 102 -14.55 6.12 8.89
CA GLN A 102 -13.81 6.74 9.99
C GLN A 102 -12.44 7.28 9.56
N GLY A 103 -12.22 7.46 8.25
CA GLY A 103 -10.95 7.83 7.65
C GLY A 103 -10.26 6.66 6.96
N ASP A 104 -9.08 6.93 6.42
CA ASP A 104 -8.25 5.91 5.79
C ASP A 104 -7.44 5.10 6.83
N ALA A 105 -7.04 3.90 6.44
CA ALA A 105 -6.33 2.97 7.31
C ALA A 105 -4.91 3.45 7.66
N TRP A 106 -4.29 4.31 6.86
CA TRP A 106 -3.00 4.90 7.17
C TRP A 106 -3.08 5.84 8.38
N THR A 107 -3.99 6.81 8.32
CA THR A 107 -4.23 7.75 9.43
C THR A 107 -4.68 6.99 10.67
N TRP A 108 -5.56 6.01 10.50
CA TRP A 108 -6.07 5.18 11.60
C TRP A 108 -4.95 4.37 12.27
N ALA A 109 -4.01 3.80 11.51
CA ALA A 109 -2.86 3.06 12.04
C ALA A 109 -1.95 3.96 12.89
N LEU A 110 -1.62 5.16 12.39
CA LEU A 110 -0.80 6.12 13.13
C LEU A 110 -1.48 6.55 14.44
N ASP A 111 -2.77 6.85 14.41
CA ASP A 111 -3.51 7.27 15.60
C ASP A 111 -3.70 6.13 16.59
N TYR A 112 -3.83 4.89 16.10
CA TYR A 112 -3.87 3.72 16.96
C TYR A 112 -2.56 3.53 17.71
N LEU A 113 -1.44 3.57 17.02
CA LEU A 113 -0.11 3.41 17.62
C LEU A 113 0.23 4.53 18.60
N ARG A 114 -0.11 5.80 18.28
CA ARG A 114 0.09 6.93 19.20
C ARG A 114 -0.64 6.67 20.51
N ARG A 115 -1.93 6.34 20.46
CA ARG A 115 -2.72 6.05 21.66
C ARG A 115 -2.15 4.87 22.45
N THR A 116 -1.76 3.79 21.78
CA THR A 116 -1.16 2.62 22.44
C THR A 116 0.15 2.96 23.14
N ILE A 117 1.01 3.79 22.51
CA ILE A 117 2.26 4.26 23.11
C ILE A 117 1.98 5.10 24.35
N ASP A 118 1.03 6.03 24.27
CA ASP A 118 0.63 6.89 25.40
C ASP A 118 0.05 6.07 26.56
N GLU A 119 -0.82 5.11 26.29
CA GLU A 119 -1.41 4.21 27.29
C GLU A 119 -0.33 3.38 28.00
N LEU A 120 0.61 2.81 27.26
CA LEU A 120 1.73 2.05 27.83
C LEU A 120 2.70 2.94 28.65
N ALA A 121 2.85 4.21 28.28
CA ALA A 121 3.65 5.16 29.05
C ALA A 121 3.03 5.43 30.42
N VAL A 122 1.71 5.70 30.47
CA VAL A 122 0.96 5.95 31.72
C VAL A 122 1.00 4.73 32.65
N LEU A 123 0.79 3.52 32.12
CA LEU A 123 0.85 2.28 32.91
C LEU A 123 2.22 2.09 33.56
N THR A 124 3.29 2.44 32.86
CA THR A 124 4.66 2.30 33.35
C THR A 124 5.01 3.32 34.45
N GLU A 125 4.52 4.55 34.34
CA GLU A 125 4.71 5.55 35.42
C GLU A 125 3.99 5.12 36.70
N ALA A 126 2.81 4.53 36.58
CA ALA A 126 2.06 3.99 37.71
C ALA A 126 2.78 2.81 38.40
N VAL A 127 3.43 1.93 37.62
CA VAL A 127 4.21 0.78 38.17
C VAL A 127 5.53 1.28 38.77
N SER A 128 6.19 2.26 38.18
CA SER A 128 7.48 2.79 38.70
C SER A 128 7.31 3.61 39.98
N ALA A 129 6.12 4.09 40.28
CA ALA A 129 5.81 4.80 41.54
C ALA A 129 5.57 3.83 42.71
N GLY A 130 5.49 2.52 42.47
CA GLY A 130 5.40 1.48 43.50
C GLY A 130 6.75 0.81 43.69
N ASP A 131 7.38 0.97 44.88
CA ASP A 131 8.65 0.36 45.27
C ASP A 131 8.64 -1.17 45.10
N GLY A 132 9.25 -1.68 44.03
CA GLY A 132 9.38 -3.13 43.80
C GLY A 132 10.35 -3.48 42.69
N GLU A 133 11.38 -4.25 43.00
CA GLU A 133 12.36 -4.87 42.12
C GLU A 133 11.64 -5.76 41.08
N MET A 134 11.83 -5.49 39.78
CA MET A 134 11.14 -6.19 38.66
C MET A 134 11.55 -7.66 38.59
N ALA A 135 10.63 -8.56 38.91
CA ALA A 135 10.79 -10.00 38.77
C ALA A 135 10.70 -10.47 37.31
N PRO A 136 11.27 -11.65 36.94
CA PRO A 136 11.20 -12.21 35.56
C PRO A 136 9.79 -12.41 35.02
N THR A 137 8.78 -12.46 35.87
CA THR A 137 7.34 -12.49 35.52
C THR A 137 6.90 -11.19 34.79
N ALA A 138 7.50 -10.04 35.06
CA ALA A 138 7.13 -8.77 34.44
C ALA A 138 7.40 -8.73 32.92
N VAL A 139 8.35 -9.50 32.40
CA VAL A 139 8.60 -9.58 30.94
C VAL A 139 7.51 -10.38 30.22
N SER A 140 6.97 -11.41 30.88
CA SER A 140 5.86 -12.21 30.34
C SER A 140 4.55 -11.42 30.39
N GLU A 141 4.31 -10.67 31.46
CA GLU A 141 3.13 -9.79 31.61
C GLU A 141 3.17 -8.65 30.59
N ALA A 142 4.32 -7.99 30.39
CA ALA A 142 4.49 -6.92 29.39
C ALA A 142 4.29 -7.40 27.93
N ARG A 143 4.54 -8.67 27.62
CA ARG A 143 4.24 -9.25 26.30
C ARG A 143 2.74 -9.47 26.12
N THR A 144 2.06 -9.97 27.16
CA THR A 144 0.60 -10.16 27.15
C THR A 144 -0.11 -8.83 27.00
N ASP A 145 0.31 -7.79 27.70
CA ASP A 145 -0.24 -6.44 27.60
C ASP A 145 -0.08 -5.85 26.20
N THR A 146 1.07 -6.09 25.53
CA THR A 146 1.32 -5.61 24.17
C THR A 146 0.45 -6.33 23.14
N ASP A 147 0.28 -7.64 23.27
CA ASP A 147 -0.55 -8.41 22.34
C ASP A 147 -2.05 -8.07 22.52
N GLU A 148 -2.51 -7.85 23.75
CA GLU A 148 -3.86 -7.35 24.02
C GLU A 148 -4.05 -5.94 23.46
N ALA A 149 -3.06 -5.06 23.64
CA ALA A 149 -3.10 -3.69 23.10
C ALA A 149 -3.15 -3.65 21.57
N LEU A 150 -2.60 -4.64 20.88
CA LEU A 150 -2.63 -4.72 19.41
C LEU A 150 -3.83 -5.51 18.85
N ALA A 151 -4.59 -6.23 19.69
CA ALA A 151 -5.65 -7.14 19.23
C ALA A 151 -6.69 -6.48 18.33
N GLY A 152 -7.12 -5.26 18.67
CA GLY A 152 -8.07 -4.50 17.85
C GLY A 152 -7.52 -4.12 16.47
N TYR A 153 -6.25 -3.75 16.39
CA TYR A 153 -5.57 -3.46 15.13
C TYR A 153 -5.40 -4.73 14.29
N LEU A 154 -4.97 -5.83 14.92
CA LEU A 154 -4.78 -7.11 14.23
C LEU A 154 -6.10 -7.68 13.68
N ALA A 155 -7.22 -7.44 14.33
CA ALA A 155 -8.52 -7.78 13.77
C ALA A 155 -8.82 -7.01 12.48
N PHE A 156 -8.55 -5.70 12.46
CA PHE A 156 -8.76 -4.86 11.29
C PHE A 156 -7.79 -5.17 10.14
N ILE A 157 -6.49 -5.36 10.43
CA ILE A 157 -5.53 -5.74 9.40
C ILE A 157 -5.86 -7.11 8.78
N GLY A 158 -6.42 -8.02 9.58
CA GLY A 158 -6.97 -9.28 9.09
C GLY A 158 -8.16 -9.09 8.17
N ALA A 159 -9.03 -8.10 8.44
CA ALA A 159 -10.10 -7.75 7.51
C ALA A 159 -9.54 -7.21 6.18
N ILE A 160 -8.49 -6.38 6.19
CA ILE A 160 -7.83 -5.91 4.96
C ILE A 160 -7.33 -7.09 4.13
N GLY A 161 -6.64 -8.07 4.76
CA GLY A 161 -6.15 -9.27 4.05
C GLY A 161 -7.28 -10.07 3.42
N THR A 162 -8.37 -10.27 4.17
CA THR A 162 -9.56 -10.96 3.66
C THR A 162 -10.17 -10.22 2.46
N ARG A 163 -10.38 -8.90 2.57
CA ARG A 163 -11.00 -8.11 1.49
C ARG A 163 -10.13 -8.01 0.25
N LEU A 164 -8.81 -7.92 0.40
CA LEU A 164 -7.90 -7.98 -0.74
C LEU A 164 -7.94 -9.35 -1.43
N GLY A 165 -7.95 -10.44 -0.67
CA GLY A 165 -8.06 -11.78 -1.23
C GLY A 165 -9.39 -12.00 -1.96
N GLU A 166 -10.50 -11.56 -1.39
CA GLU A 166 -11.82 -11.59 -2.04
C GLU A 166 -11.85 -10.74 -3.33
N LEU A 167 -11.20 -9.58 -3.34
CA LEU A 167 -11.03 -8.75 -4.55
C LEU A 167 -10.32 -9.54 -5.64
N HIS A 168 -9.18 -10.13 -5.32
CA HIS A 168 -8.38 -10.89 -6.28
C HIS A 168 -9.16 -12.12 -6.81
N VAL A 169 -9.84 -12.86 -5.94
CA VAL A 169 -10.73 -13.96 -6.38
C VAL A 169 -11.83 -13.46 -7.33
N ALA A 170 -12.42 -12.32 -7.04
CA ALA A 170 -13.46 -11.71 -7.87
C ALA A 170 -12.93 -11.27 -9.25
N LEU A 171 -11.72 -10.70 -9.29
CA LEU A 171 -11.06 -10.25 -10.53
C LEU A 171 -10.53 -11.41 -11.38
N ALA A 172 -10.16 -12.54 -10.73
CA ALA A 172 -9.73 -13.77 -11.39
C ALA A 172 -10.90 -14.56 -11.97
N ALA A 173 -12.13 -14.32 -11.56
CA ALA A 173 -13.30 -15.05 -12.02
C ALA A 173 -13.45 -15.00 -13.56
N PRO A 174 -13.92 -16.07 -14.21
CA PRO A 174 -14.14 -16.08 -15.65
C PRO A 174 -15.01 -14.90 -16.11
N SER A 175 -14.56 -14.21 -17.17
CA SER A 175 -15.22 -13.01 -17.69
C SER A 175 -15.21 -13.01 -19.23
N ASP A 176 -16.31 -12.54 -19.84
CA ASP A 176 -16.36 -12.27 -21.28
C ASP A 176 -15.56 -11.02 -21.68
N ASP A 177 -15.22 -10.17 -20.70
CA ASP A 177 -14.36 -9.01 -20.90
C ASP A 177 -12.88 -9.45 -20.82
N PRO A 178 -12.09 -9.31 -21.89
CA PRO A 178 -10.69 -9.75 -21.93
C PRO A 178 -9.79 -8.98 -20.95
N ALA A 179 -10.24 -7.85 -20.45
CA ALA A 179 -9.51 -7.09 -19.42
C ALA A 179 -9.50 -7.82 -18.07
N PHE A 180 -10.43 -8.73 -17.81
CA PHE A 180 -10.59 -9.48 -16.55
C PHE A 180 -10.39 -10.98 -16.73
N GLY A 181 -10.52 -11.74 -15.62
CA GLY A 181 -10.19 -13.15 -15.58
C GLY A 181 -8.68 -13.39 -15.49
N THR A 182 -8.28 -14.65 -15.47
CA THR A 182 -6.90 -15.07 -15.27
C THR A 182 -6.08 -15.13 -16.56
N GLY A 183 -4.77 -14.93 -16.40
CA GLY A 183 -3.72 -15.28 -17.34
C GLY A 183 -2.67 -16.14 -16.64
N ILE A 184 -1.68 -16.61 -17.38
CA ILE A 184 -0.55 -17.38 -16.85
C ILE A 184 0.73 -16.68 -17.28
N ALA A 185 1.62 -16.43 -16.32
CA ALA A 185 2.88 -15.75 -16.53
C ALA A 185 3.80 -16.55 -17.49
N ASN A 186 4.29 -15.88 -18.48
CA ASN A 186 5.19 -16.40 -19.49
C ASN A 186 6.55 -15.68 -19.48
N ALA A 187 7.43 -16.00 -20.43
CA ALA A 187 8.77 -15.41 -20.50
C ALA A 187 8.76 -13.88 -20.70
N ASP A 188 7.75 -13.32 -21.40
CA ASP A 188 7.63 -11.87 -21.59
C ASP A 188 7.25 -11.17 -20.28
N ASP A 189 6.42 -11.83 -19.44
CA ASP A 189 6.07 -11.31 -18.11
C ASP A 189 7.28 -11.31 -17.17
N ALA A 190 8.06 -12.40 -17.14
CA ALA A 190 9.29 -12.48 -16.35
C ALA A 190 10.33 -11.45 -16.82
N ALA A 191 10.48 -11.25 -18.12
CA ALA A 191 11.34 -10.22 -18.68
C ALA A 191 10.86 -8.80 -18.31
N PHE A 192 9.56 -8.56 -18.34
CA PHE A 192 8.96 -7.29 -17.92
C PHE A 192 9.23 -7.01 -16.44
N TRP A 193 9.00 -7.97 -15.53
CA TRP A 193 9.27 -7.81 -14.10
C TRP A 193 10.76 -7.55 -13.85
N THR A 194 11.65 -8.33 -14.49
CA THR A 194 13.09 -8.11 -14.39
C THR A 194 13.51 -6.71 -14.82
N ALA A 195 12.97 -6.23 -15.95
CA ALA A 195 13.30 -4.89 -16.46
C ALA A 195 12.84 -3.79 -15.50
N ARG A 196 11.64 -3.96 -14.91
CA ARG A 196 11.08 -3.02 -13.94
C ARG A 196 11.91 -2.93 -12.66
N VAL A 197 12.23 -4.09 -12.05
CA VAL A 197 13.07 -4.11 -10.85
C VAL A 197 14.43 -3.51 -11.14
N ARG A 198 15.06 -3.87 -12.27
CA ARG A 198 16.36 -3.31 -12.69
C ARG A 198 16.30 -1.79 -12.80
N GLU A 199 15.28 -1.24 -13.45
CA GLU A 199 15.11 0.20 -13.60
C GLU A 199 14.98 0.88 -12.25
N GLN A 200 14.07 0.39 -11.39
CA GLN A 200 13.80 1.00 -10.07
C GLN A 200 15.01 0.89 -9.16
N LEU A 201 15.62 -0.29 -9.06
CA LEU A 201 16.75 -0.53 -8.18
C LEU A 201 18.00 0.25 -8.61
N THR A 202 18.30 0.30 -9.92
CA THR A 202 19.44 1.07 -10.41
C THR A 202 19.29 2.55 -10.04
N ARG A 203 18.14 3.13 -10.28
CA ARG A 203 17.84 4.53 -9.97
C ARG A 203 17.87 4.79 -8.46
N ALA A 204 17.32 3.87 -7.66
CA ALA A 204 17.35 3.97 -6.20
C ALA A 204 18.77 3.98 -5.65
N LEU A 205 19.62 3.06 -6.12
CA LEU A 205 21.02 3.01 -5.71
C LEU A 205 21.80 4.28 -6.10
N ASP A 206 21.51 4.84 -7.27
CA ASP A 206 22.13 6.10 -7.70
C ASP A 206 21.66 7.29 -6.83
N HIS A 207 20.38 7.34 -6.45
CA HIS A 207 19.85 8.35 -5.49
C HIS A 207 20.49 8.18 -4.11
N LEU A 208 20.61 6.95 -3.60
CA LEU A 208 21.23 6.67 -2.30
C LEU A 208 22.70 7.07 -2.28
N ALA A 209 23.47 6.80 -3.34
CA ALA A 209 24.85 7.23 -3.46
C ALA A 209 24.97 8.76 -3.43
N ALA A 210 24.09 9.48 -4.14
CA ALA A 210 24.05 10.93 -4.12
C ALA A 210 23.66 11.49 -2.75
N TRP A 211 22.66 10.87 -2.09
CA TRP A 211 22.22 11.24 -0.76
C TRP A 211 23.34 11.06 0.27
N GLN A 212 24.05 9.94 0.25
CA GLN A 212 25.17 9.66 1.14
C GLN A 212 26.32 10.66 0.94
N ALA A 213 26.62 11.03 -0.30
CA ALA A 213 27.63 12.05 -0.58
C ALA A 213 27.31 13.42 0.04
N ALA A 214 26.02 13.75 0.22
CA ALA A 214 25.56 14.98 0.81
C ALA A 214 25.40 14.93 2.34
N ASN A 215 25.08 13.74 2.90
CA ASN A 215 24.69 13.59 4.31
C ASN A 215 25.72 12.80 5.15
N GLY A 216 26.78 12.27 4.54
CA GLY A 216 27.81 11.48 5.22
C GLY A 216 27.61 9.98 5.08
N PRO A 217 28.60 9.15 5.54
CA PRO A 217 28.60 7.69 5.40
C PRO A 217 27.38 7.03 6.05
N ASN A 218 26.84 6.02 5.38
CA ASN A 218 25.74 5.21 5.89
C ASN A 218 25.99 3.73 5.55
N ALA A 219 25.99 2.87 6.57
CA ALA A 219 26.34 1.45 6.43
C ALA A 219 25.38 0.67 5.52
N ASP A 220 24.05 1.00 5.55
CA ASP A 220 23.07 0.35 4.68
C ASP A 220 23.28 0.75 3.22
N VAL A 221 23.61 2.02 2.96
CA VAL A 221 23.93 2.49 1.60
C VAL A 221 25.18 1.82 1.08
N ASP A 222 26.27 1.78 1.88
CA ASP A 222 27.51 1.13 1.49
C ASP A 222 27.28 -0.36 1.16
N TRP A 223 26.52 -1.05 2.00
CA TRP A 223 26.17 -2.45 1.78
C TRP A 223 25.33 -2.62 0.51
N LEU A 224 24.25 -1.86 0.33
CA LEU A 224 23.38 -1.93 -0.87
C LEU A 224 24.17 -1.68 -2.16
N LEU A 225 25.06 -0.68 -2.17
CA LEU A 225 25.91 -0.38 -3.32
C LEU A 225 26.87 -1.52 -3.63
N SER A 226 27.43 -2.17 -2.60
CA SER A 226 28.34 -3.34 -2.76
C SER A 226 27.61 -4.57 -3.31
N GLN A 227 26.28 -4.69 -3.08
CA GLN A 227 25.47 -5.84 -3.52
C GLN A 227 24.71 -5.60 -4.83
N ARG A 228 24.95 -4.50 -5.54
CA ARG A 228 24.20 -4.11 -6.76
C ARG A 228 23.99 -5.26 -7.73
N ASP A 229 25.07 -5.91 -8.15
CA ASP A 229 25.02 -6.97 -9.17
C ASP A 229 24.34 -8.24 -8.64
N ALA A 230 24.57 -8.59 -7.39
CA ALA A 230 23.92 -9.72 -6.74
C ALA A 230 22.39 -9.52 -6.63
N LEU A 231 21.96 -8.31 -6.28
CA LEU A 231 20.53 -7.96 -6.20
C LEU A 231 19.85 -8.00 -7.56
N LEU A 232 20.52 -7.51 -8.61
CA LEU A 232 19.99 -7.56 -9.98
C LEU A 232 19.85 -8.99 -10.50
N GLU A 233 20.82 -9.87 -10.17
CA GLU A 233 20.75 -11.28 -10.55
C GLU A 233 19.69 -12.03 -9.73
N ALA A 234 19.63 -11.84 -8.41
CA ALA A 234 18.57 -12.42 -7.57
C ALA A 234 17.18 -12.02 -8.03
N ALA A 235 16.97 -10.75 -8.40
CA ALA A 235 15.72 -10.28 -8.97
C ALA A 235 15.34 -10.99 -10.28
N ARG A 236 16.33 -11.23 -11.15
CA ARG A 236 16.13 -11.98 -12.41
C ARG A 236 15.74 -13.43 -12.12
N GLU A 237 16.40 -14.08 -11.19
CA GLU A 237 16.09 -15.47 -10.80
C GLU A 237 14.69 -15.59 -10.22
N ARG A 238 14.27 -14.67 -9.31
CA ARG A 238 12.92 -14.65 -8.76
C ARG A 238 11.84 -14.40 -9.82
N ALA A 239 12.12 -13.49 -10.78
CA ALA A 239 11.20 -13.24 -11.90
C ALA A 239 11.04 -14.50 -12.79
N LEU A 240 12.10 -15.25 -13.03
CA LEU A 240 12.03 -16.52 -13.76
C LEU A 240 11.33 -17.61 -12.95
N GLY A 241 11.49 -17.64 -11.62
CA GLY A 241 10.74 -18.53 -10.72
C GLY A 241 9.24 -18.30 -10.79
N GLY A 242 8.80 -17.09 -11.10
CA GLY A 242 7.39 -16.74 -11.29
C GLY A 242 6.75 -17.21 -12.60
N LEU A 243 7.47 -17.95 -13.48
CA LEU A 243 6.86 -18.53 -14.68
C LEU A 243 5.77 -19.53 -14.28
N GLY A 244 4.60 -19.41 -14.94
CA GLY A 244 3.43 -20.22 -14.61
C GLY A 244 2.56 -19.66 -13.48
N ALA A 245 2.97 -18.59 -12.82
CA ALA A 245 2.15 -17.91 -11.81
C ALA A 245 0.87 -17.33 -12.45
N MET A 246 -0.20 -17.26 -11.66
CA MET A 246 -1.46 -16.66 -12.08
C MET A 246 -1.32 -15.15 -12.22
N LEU A 247 -1.87 -14.61 -13.30
CA LEU A 247 -1.98 -13.19 -13.59
C LEU A 247 -3.44 -12.77 -13.63
N GLU A 248 -3.74 -11.59 -13.11
CA GLU A 248 -5.07 -11.00 -13.15
C GLU A 248 -4.99 -9.47 -13.14
N ARG A 249 -6.12 -8.81 -13.27
CA ARG A 249 -6.20 -7.39 -12.93
C ARG A 249 -6.04 -7.25 -11.43
N ILE A 250 -5.32 -6.22 -11.03
CA ILE A 250 -5.03 -5.92 -9.63
C ILE A 250 -5.41 -4.47 -9.33
N HIS A 251 -5.38 -4.08 -8.06
CA HIS A 251 -5.53 -2.69 -7.66
C HIS A 251 -4.41 -1.81 -8.25
N GLY A 252 -3.17 -2.28 -8.19
CA GLY A 252 -2.01 -1.72 -8.85
C GLY A 252 -1.29 -0.59 -8.12
N ASP A 253 -1.87 -0.06 -7.05
CA ASP A 253 -1.23 0.87 -6.10
C ASP A 253 -1.82 0.71 -4.70
N PHE A 254 -1.87 -0.54 -4.22
CA PHE A 254 -2.52 -0.89 -2.97
C PHE A 254 -1.63 -0.55 -1.76
N HIS A 255 -2.16 0.24 -0.85
CA HIS A 255 -1.54 0.62 0.42
C HIS A 255 -2.60 1.07 1.42
N LEU A 256 -2.24 1.29 2.69
CA LEU A 256 -3.19 1.66 3.75
C LEU A 256 -4.01 2.92 3.44
N GLY A 257 -3.47 3.87 2.67
CA GLY A 257 -4.22 5.07 2.23
C GLY A 257 -5.34 4.76 1.23
N GLN A 258 -5.37 3.57 0.62
CA GLN A 258 -6.42 3.13 -0.31
C GLN A 258 -7.46 2.22 0.35
N VAL A 259 -7.47 2.20 1.69
CA VAL A 259 -8.41 1.43 2.50
C VAL A 259 -9.15 2.35 3.43
N LEU A 260 -10.48 2.41 3.33
CA LEU A 260 -11.34 3.12 4.28
C LEU A 260 -11.72 2.18 5.43
N VAL A 261 -11.69 2.74 6.65
CA VAL A 261 -12.19 2.08 7.86
C VAL A 261 -13.68 2.34 7.99
N ALA A 262 -14.51 1.33 7.81
CA ALA A 262 -15.96 1.47 7.88
C ALA A 262 -16.57 0.35 8.71
N GLN A 263 -17.16 0.70 9.85
CA GLN A 263 -17.87 -0.24 10.74
C GLN A 263 -17.02 -1.44 11.20
N GLY A 264 -15.70 -1.24 11.35
CA GLY A 264 -14.75 -2.30 11.72
C GLY A 264 -14.35 -3.21 10.57
N ASP A 265 -14.74 -2.89 9.34
CA ASP A 265 -14.37 -3.58 8.11
C ASP A 265 -13.56 -2.67 7.18
N ALA A 266 -12.96 -3.25 6.13
CA ALA A 266 -12.13 -2.57 5.16
C ALA A 266 -12.89 -2.38 3.83
N PHE A 267 -12.87 -1.15 3.30
CA PHE A 267 -13.37 -0.84 1.96
C PHE A 267 -12.23 -0.36 1.08
N LEU A 268 -12.05 -0.99 -0.07
CA LEU A 268 -10.96 -0.73 -1.00
C LEU A 268 -11.40 0.32 -2.02
N ILE A 269 -10.56 1.35 -2.22
CA ILE A 269 -10.89 2.50 -3.08
C ILE A 269 -9.71 2.82 -4.00
N ASP A 270 -9.95 3.64 -5.02
CA ASP A 270 -8.92 4.23 -5.88
C ASP A 270 -8.17 3.25 -6.78
N PHE A 271 -8.90 2.61 -7.69
CA PHE A 271 -8.38 1.60 -8.63
C PHE A 271 -7.67 2.19 -9.86
N GLU A 272 -7.07 3.36 -9.75
CA GLU A 272 -6.33 3.98 -10.86
C GLU A 272 -5.04 3.26 -11.20
N GLY A 273 -4.48 2.51 -10.23
CA GLY A 273 -3.12 2.02 -10.27
C GLY A 273 -2.11 3.16 -10.10
N GLU A 274 -0.83 2.86 -10.20
CA GLU A 274 0.27 3.79 -9.93
C GLU A 274 0.28 4.97 -10.95
N PRO A 275 0.04 6.24 -10.53
CA PRO A 275 -0.18 7.36 -11.47
C PRO A 275 1.02 7.67 -12.36
N ALA A 276 2.23 7.29 -11.93
CA ALA A 276 3.47 7.49 -12.70
C ALA A 276 3.58 6.54 -13.90
N ARG A 277 2.76 5.48 -13.97
CA ARG A 277 2.78 4.49 -15.05
C ARG A 277 1.87 4.88 -16.22
N PRO A 278 2.23 4.48 -17.44
CA PRO A 278 1.32 4.57 -18.59
C PRO A 278 0.00 3.81 -18.32
N VAL A 279 -1.09 4.28 -18.94
CA VAL A 279 -2.43 3.68 -18.76
C VAL A 279 -2.43 2.19 -19.13
N ASP A 280 -1.75 1.81 -20.21
CA ASP A 280 -1.69 0.41 -20.67
C ASP A 280 -0.99 -0.50 -19.66
N GLU A 281 0.06 -0.02 -18.98
CA GLU A 281 0.70 -0.76 -17.91
C GLU A 281 -0.23 -0.91 -16.69
N ARG A 282 -0.97 0.14 -16.31
CA ARG A 282 -1.92 0.12 -15.19
C ARG A 282 -3.09 -0.85 -15.44
N ARG A 283 -3.40 -1.13 -16.70
CA ARG A 283 -4.46 -2.06 -17.11
C ARG A 283 -3.97 -3.48 -17.40
N ARG A 284 -2.65 -3.70 -17.35
CA ARG A 284 -2.06 -5.02 -17.60
C ARG A 284 -2.39 -5.99 -16.47
N LYS A 285 -2.73 -7.24 -16.83
CA LYS A 285 -2.77 -8.33 -15.85
C LYS A 285 -1.36 -8.62 -15.35
N THR A 286 -1.24 -8.79 -14.04
CA THR A 286 0.04 -9.09 -13.39
C THR A 286 -0.22 -9.95 -12.15
N SER A 287 0.83 -10.32 -11.41
CA SER A 287 0.67 -11.09 -10.18
C SER A 287 -0.04 -10.28 -9.09
N PRO A 288 -1.06 -10.85 -8.41
CA PRO A 288 -1.72 -10.22 -7.27
C PRO A 288 -0.78 -9.94 -6.09
N LEU A 289 0.36 -10.63 -6.01
CA LEU A 289 1.38 -10.38 -4.98
C LEU A 289 2.00 -8.97 -5.04
N ARG A 290 1.78 -8.21 -6.12
CA ARG A 290 2.17 -6.79 -6.18
C ARG A 290 1.37 -5.93 -5.21
N ASP A 291 0.06 -6.17 -5.11
CA ASP A 291 -0.79 -5.47 -4.14
C ASP A 291 -0.46 -5.91 -2.70
N VAL A 292 -0.20 -7.19 -2.51
CA VAL A 292 0.29 -7.73 -1.22
C VAL A 292 1.59 -7.03 -0.80
N ALA A 293 2.56 -6.93 -1.71
CA ALA A 293 3.82 -6.22 -1.45
C ALA A 293 3.59 -4.73 -1.11
N GLY A 294 2.66 -4.07 -1.79
CA GLY A 294 2.30 -2.68 -1.54
C GLY A 294 1.79 -2.46 -0.12
N LEU A 295 0.91 -3.34 0.39
CA LEU A 295 0.42 -3.24 1.76
C LEU A 295 1.50 -3.55 2.80
N VAL A 296 2.29 -4.61 2.60
CA VAL A 296 3.41 -4.94 3.51
C VAL A 296 4.36 -3.75 3.62
N ARG A 297 4.72 -3.12 2.51
CA ARG A 297 5.54 -1.91 2.52
C ARG A 297 4.87 -0.74 3.23
N SER A 298 3.55 -0.61 3.11
CA SER A 298 2.80 0.44 3.80
C SER A 298 2.84 0.29 5.33
N LEU A 299 2.89 -0.95 5.86
CA LEU A 299 3.09 -1.22 7.28
C LEU A 299 4.50 -0.79 7.75
N ASP A 300 5.54 -1.04 6.95
CA ASP A 300 6.89 -0.54 7.22
C ASP A 300 6.92 0.99 7.31
N TYR A 301 6.19 1.67 6.41
CA TYR A 301 6.08 3.13 6.44
C TYR A 301 5.40 3.67 7.70
N VAL A 302 4.36 2.98 8.21
CA VAL A 302 3.74 3.34 9.50
C VAL A 302 4.78 3.34 10.61
N VAL A 303 5.56 2.26 10.71
CA VAL A 303 6.62 2.14 11.72
C VAL A 303 7.71 3.21 11.53
N GLY A 304 8.13 3.44 10.29
CA GLY A 304 9.10 4.48 9.95
C GLY A 304 8.62 5.88 10.34
N ALA A 305 7.37 6.20 10.03
CA ALA A 305 6.75 7.49 10.40
C ALA A 305 6.65 7.67 11.91
N MET A 306 6.31 6.60 12.63
CA MET A 306 6.27 6.62 14.10
C MET A 306 7.66 6.83 14.71
N ARG A 307 8.73 6.29 14.13
CA ARG A 307 10.12 6.51 14.58
C ARG A 307 10.63 7.93 14.33
N GLN A 308 10.17 8.58 13.25
CA GLN A 308 10.54 9.97 12.91
C GLN A 308 9.73 11.03 13.66
N GLY A 309 8.70 10.67 14.41
CA GLY A 309 7.86 11.60 15.17
C GLY A 309 8.66 12.42 16.17
N PRO A 310 8.15 13.62 16.56
CA PRO A 310 8.87 14.58 17.42
C PRO A 310 9.10 14.11 18.86
N GLU A 311 8.55 12.99 19.25
CA GLU A 311 8.64 12.45 20.60
C GLU A 311 9.98 11.73 20.81
N HIS A 312 11.01 12.50 21.18
CA HIS A 312 12.27 11.96 21.65
C HIS A 312 12.07 11.42 23.09
N VAL A 313 11.73 10.15 23.16
CA VAL A 313 11.72 9.42 24.43
C VAL A 313 13.08 8.75 24.54
N ALA A 314 13.82 8.98 25.61
CA ALA A 314 15.13 8.36 25.84
C ALA A 314 15.06 7.23 26.86
N GLY A 315 16.03 6.32 26.82
CA GLY A 315 16.18 5.25 27.82
C GLY A 315 15.12 4.15 27.71
N PRO A 316 14.66 3.57 28.83
CA PRO A 316 13.79 2.41 28.84
C PRO A 316 12.43 2.59 28.12
N ALA A 317 11.95 3.83 28.02
CA ALA A 317 10.72 4.14 27.30
C ALA A 317 10.93 4.03 25.76
N GLN A 318 12.09 4.46 25.26
CA GLN A 318 12.46 4.28 23.86
C GLN A 318 12.53 2.79 23.47
N GLU A 319 13.20 1.98 24.29
CA GLU A 319 13.29 0.53 24.04
C GLU A 319 11.92 -0.17 24.02
N ARG A 320 10.97 0.27 24.86
CA ARG A 320 9.60 -0.26 24.86
C ARG A 320 8.84 0.12 23.60
N ARG A 321 8.96 1.40 23.20
CA ARG A 321 8.39 1.90 21.94
C ARG A 321 8.92 1.10 20.76
N ASP A 322 10.22 0.89 20.67
CA ASP A 322 10.83 0.16 19.57
C ASP A 322 10.37 -1.31 19.54
N ARG A 323 10.26 -1.97 20.69
CA ARG A 323 9.68 -3.33 20.80
C ARG A 323 8.21 -3.37 20.37
N LEU A 324 7.40 -2.38 20.76
CA LEU A 324 6.01 -2.29 20.32
C LEU A 324 5.90 -2.13 18.80
N LEU A 325 6.71 -1.25 18.21
CA LEU A 325 6.72 -1.01 16.78
C LEU A 325 7.18 -2.24 15.98
N GLU A 326 8.19 -2.95 16.48
CA GLU A 326 8.64 -4.22 15.90
C GLU A 326 7.55 -5.30 16.01
N ARG A 327 6.91 -5.44 17.17
CA ARG A 327 5.81 -6.39 17.37
C ARG A 327 4.62 -6.05 16.49
N PHE A 328 4.26 -4.75 16.39
CA PHE A 328 3.22 -4.28 15.48
C PHE A 328 3.49 -4.68 14.04
N LEU A 329 4.70 -4.41 13.52
CA LEU A 329 5.06 -4.75 12.14
C LEU A 329 4.97 -6.24 11.87
N ASN A 330 5.59 -7.05 12.72
CA ASN A 330 5.65 -8.50 12.55
C ASN A 330 4.26 -9.13 12.63
N ALA A 331 3.51 -8.84 13.69
CA ALA A 331 2.18 -9.40 13.89
C ALA A 331 1.17 -8.93 12.84
N SER A 332 1.25 -7.67 12.40
CA SER A 332 0.38 -7.14 11.35
C SER A 332 0.68 -7.76 10.00
N THR A 333 1.96 -7.92 9.65
CA THR A 333 2.36 -8.57 8.40
C THR A 333 1.92 -10.03 8.37
N GLU A 334 2.21 -10.78 9.42
CA GLU A 334 1.78 -12.18 9.57
C GLU A 334 0.26 -12.29 9.44
N ARG A 335 -0.49 -11.52 10.23
CA ARG A 335 -1.95 -11.55 10.21
C ARG A 335 -2.55 -11.21 8.86
N PHE A 336 -1.99 -10.20 8.17
CA PHE A 336 -2.41 -9.82 6.82
C PHE A 336 -2.19 -10.95 5.81
N LEU A 337 -0.98 -11.53 5.79
CA LEU A 337 -0.63 -12.61 4.86
C LEU A 337 -1.48 -13.86 5.11
N ASP A 338 -1.70 -14.24 6.37
CA ASP A 338 -2.52 -15.41 6.73
C ASP A 338 -3.97 -15.26 6.26
N THR A 339 -4.57 -14.09 6.52
CA THR A 339 -5.97 -13.86 6.14
C THR A 339 -6.15 -13.67 4.63
N TYR A 340 -5.17 -13.08 3.96
CA TYR A 340 -5.12 -13.02 2.51
C TYR A 340 -5.04 -14.43 1.88
N ALA A 341 -4.09 -15.25 2.33
CA ALA A 341 -3.92 -16.61 1.84
C ALA A 341 -5.17 -17.47 2.09
N ALA A 342 -5.80 -17.33 3.25
CA ALA A 342 -7.06 -18.01 3.55
C ALA A 342 -8.19 -17.58 2.60
N ALA A 343 -8.27 -16.28 2.28
CA ALA A 343 -9.32 -15.74 1.40
C ALA A 343 -9.17 -16.21 -0.05
N ILE A 344 -7.94 -16.34 -0.57
CA ILE A 344 -7.68 -16.89 -1.91
C ILE A 344 -7.67 -18.43 -1.93
N GLN A 345 -7.90 -19.07 -0.79
CA GLN A 345 -7.87 -20.54 -0.64
C GLN A 345 -6.51 -21.13 -1.09
N ALA A 346 -5.43 -20.45 -0.78
CA ALA A 346 -4.08 -20.94 -1.05
C ALA A 346 -3.87 -22.31 -0.38
N PRO A 347 -3.29 -23.31 -1.07
CA PRO A 347 -3.04 -24.61 -0.46
C PRO A 347 -2.05 -24.43 0.72
N PRO A 348 -2.20 -25.22 1.82
CA PRO A 348 -1.22 -25.13 2.92
C PRO A 348 0.15 -25.63 2.44
N SER A 349 1.22 -24.98 2.89
CA SER A 349 2.59 -25.45 2.72
C SER A 349 2.87 -26.67 3.60
N GLU A 350 3.95 -27.42 3.31
CA GLU A 350 4.31 -28.65 4.06
C GLU A 350 4.54 -28.41 5.55
N ASP A 351 4.95 -27.22 5.95
CA ASP A 351 5.19 -26.77 7.33
C ASP A 351 3.98 -26.06 7.96
N GLY A 352 2.84 -26.02 7.25
CA GLY A 352 1.59 -25.41 7.74
C GLY A 352 1.57 -23.87 7.71
N ALA A 353 2.60 -23.24 7.13
CA ALA A 353 2.66 -21.81 6.89
C ALA A 353 1.84 -21.39 5.64
N CYS A 354 1.76 -20.09 5.40
CA CYS A 354 1.10 -19.51 4.23
C CYS A 354 1.73 -20.00 2.92
N ALA A 355 0.93 -20.56 2.01
CA ALA A 355 1.40 -21.10 0.72
C ALA A 355 1.48 -20.05 -0.39
N LEU A 356 1.79 -18.81 -0.06
CA LEU A 356 2.09 -17.77 -1.04
C LEU A 356 3.49 -18.02 -1.64
N ASP A 357 3.65 -17.67 -2.90
CA ASP A 357 4.98 -17.65 -3.53
C ASP A 357 5.82 -16.51 -2.92
N MET A 358 6.56 -16.85 -1.86
CA MET A 358 7.35 -15.88 -1.11
C MET A 358 8.53 -15.33 -1.93
N ASP A 359 9.07 -16.10 -2.88
CA ASP A 359 10.12 -15.66 -3.79
C ASP A 359 9.61 -14.57 -4.73
N LEU A 360 8.41 -14.76 -5.27
CA LEU A 360 7.77 -13.77 -6.13
C LEU A 360 7.29 -12.54 -5.32
N LEU A 361 6.85 -12.74 -4.08
CA LEU A 361 6.54 -11.64 -3.17
C LEU A 361 7.78 -10.79 -2.87
N ASP A 362 8.92 -11.43 -2.60
CA ASP A 362 10.20 -10.74 -2.34
C ASP A 362 10.66 -9.91 -3.53
N LEU A 363 10.43 -10.39 -4.76
CA LEU A 363 10.68 -9.61 -5.98
C LEU A 363 9.88 -8.30 -6.00
N PHE A 364 8.59 -8.36 -5.69
CA PHE A 364 7.73 -7.17 -5.71
C PHE A 364 7.97 -6.26 -4.49
N LEU A 365 8.36 -6.81 -3.35
CA LEU A 365 8.82 -6.02 -2.21
C LEU A 365 10.09 -5.23 -2.54
N LEU A 366 11.05 -5.87 -3.24
CA LEU A 366 12.27 -5.19 -3.70
C LEU A 366 11.94 -4.06 -4.70
N GLU A 367 11.06 -4.33 -5.68
CA GLU A 367 10.61 -3.31 -6.65
C GLU A 367 9.97 -2.12 -5.94
N LYS A 368 9.01 -2.40 -5.03
CA LYS A 368 8.26 -1.34 -4.34
C LYS A 368 9.18 -0.53 -3.42
N ALA A 369 10.08 -1.17 -2.65
CA ALA A 369 11.04 -0.47 -1.80
C ALA A 369 12.00 0.42 -2.61
N ALA A 370 12.48 -0.06 -3.77
CA ALA A 370 13.29 0.74 -4.67
C ALA A 370 12.50 1.92 -5.29
N TYR A 371 11.24 1.70 -5.66
CA TYR A 371 10.35 2.78 -6.11
C TYR A 371 10.17 3.85 -5.03
N GLU A 372 9.95 3.44 -3.79
CA GLU A 372 9.77 4.35 -2.65
C GLU A 372 11.03 5.20 -2.39
N VAL A 373 12.24 4.62 -2.50
CA VAL A 373 13.49 5.39 -2.46
C VAL A 373 13.51 6.47 -3.54
N ASN A 374 13.13 6.10 -4.77
CA ASN A 374 13.08 7.04 -5.90
C ASN A 374 12.07 8.17 -5.65
N TYR A 375 10.90 7.82 -5.11
CA TYR A 375 9.84 8.78 -4.82
C TYR A 375 10.24 9.76 -3.72
N GLU A 376 10.78 9.28 -2.60
CA GLU A 376 11.16 10.13 -1.48
C GLU A 376 12.37 11.01 -1.84
N ALA A 377 13.34 10.49 -2.57
CA ALA A 377 14.47 11.29 -3.04
C ALA A 377 14.03 12.50 -3.89
N ALA A 378 12.97 12.33 -4.68
CA ALA A 378 12.45 13.38 -5.56
C ALA A 378 11.47 14.34 -4.87
N ASN A 379 10.65 13.85 -3.93
CA ASN A 379 9.51 14.61 -3.39
C ASN A 379 9.65 14.99 -1.92
N ARG A 380 10.25 14.11 -1.08
CA ARG A 380 10.35 14.30 0.38
C ARG A 380 11.69 13.78 0.91
N PRO A 381 12.84 14.39 0.60
CA PRO A 381 14.17 13.87 0.94
C PRO A 381 14.38 13.58 2.45
N THR A 382 13.66 14.25 3.33
CA THR A 382 13.70 14.00 4.79
C THR A 382 13.08 12.66 5.18
N TRP A 383 12.24 12.06 4.32
CA TRP A 383 11.62 10.75 4.52
C TRP A 383 12.45 9.58 3.94
N LEU A 384 13.52 9.89 3.18
CA LEU A 384 14.36 8.89 2.53
C LEU A 384 14.91 7.79 3.47
N PRO A 385 15.24 8.06 4.75
CA PRO A 385 15.69 7.02 5.67
C PRO A 385 14.69 5.87 5.86
N ILE A 386 13.38 6.10 5.72
CA ILE A 386 12.34 5.06 5.84
C ILE A 386 12.49 4.01 4.73
N PRO A 387 12.36 4.36 3.42
CA PRO A 387 12.50 3.37 2.37
C PRO A 387 13.94 2.84 2.23
N LEU A 388 14.97 3.58 2.65
CA LEU A 388 16.33 3.06 2.72
C LEU A 388 16.42 1.85 3.66
N ALA A 389 15.93 1.98 4.89
CA ALA A 389 15.91 0.87 5.85
C ALA A 389 15.11 -0.33 5.32
N GLY A 390 13.93 -0.06 4.74
CA GLY A 390 13.10 -1.09 4.13
C GLY A 390 13.76 -1.78 2.95
N LEU A 391 14.39 -1.04 2.04
CA LEU A 391 15.14 -1.60 0.91
C LEU A 391 16.31 -2.48 1.40
N ALA A 392 17.06 -2.02 2.39
CA ALA A 392 18.17 -2.78 2.97
C ALA A 392 17.68 -4.07 3.64
N HIS A 393 16.54 -4.02 4.35
CA HIS A 393 15.93 -5.21 4.96
C HIS A 393 15.51 -6.25 3.90
N VAL A 394 14.75 -5.83 2.89
CA VAL A 394 14.30 -6.72 1.79
C VAL A 394 15.48 -7.29 1.02
N ALA A 395 16.49 -6.46 0.72
CA ALA A 395 17.69 -6.89 0.01
C ALA A 395 18.50 -7.95 0.77
N ARG A 396 18.67 -7.80 2.10
CA ARG A 396 19.34 -8.81 2.94
C ARG A 396 18.55 -10.11 2.96
N ARG A 397 17.25 -10.07 3.10
CA ARG A 397 16.41 -11.27 3.05
C ARG A 397 16.53 -11.97 1.70
N LEU A 398 16.48 -11.23 0.60
CA LEU A 398 16.60 -11.76 -0.75
C LEU A 398 17.95 -12.47 -1.00
N LEU A 399 19.04 -11.93 -0.43
CA LEU A 399 20.38 -12.47 -0.56
C LEU A 399 20.75 -13.45 0.57
N HIS A 400 19.82 -13.82 1.45
CA HIS A 400 20.06 -14.65 2.64
C HIS A 400 21.25 -14.15 3.51
N ALA A 401 21.45 -12.84 3.54
CA ALA A 401 22.46 -12.20 4.37
C ALA A 401 21.93 -11.97 5.79
N ASP A 402 22.81 -11.99 6.80
CA ASP A 402 22.43 -11.69 8.17
C ASP A 402 21.79 -10.31 8.26
N VAL A 403 20.57 -10.27 8.78
CA VAL A 403 19.85 -9.02 9.06
C VAL A 403 20.35 -8.51 10.41
N PRO A 404 21.08 -7.39 10.48
CA PRO A 404 21.45 -6.81 11.76
C PRO A 404 20.18 -6.45 12.55
N PRO A 405 20.20 -6.58 13.90
CA PRO A 405 19.08 -6.07 14.71
C PRO A 405 18.86 -4.61 14.34
N ALA A 406 17.57 -4.21 14.25
CA ALA A 406 17.16 -2.88 13.80
C ALA A 406 18.00 -1.80 14.49
N VAL A 407 18.88 -1.15 13.74
CA VAL A 407 19.68 -0.04 14.25
C VAL A 407 18.69 1.10 14.52
N ALA A 408 18.62 1.54 15.78
CA ALA A 408 17.96 2.80 16.11
C ALA A 408 18.55 3.87 15.19
N LEU A 409 17.72 4.48 14.34
CA LEU A 409 18.13 5.59 13.50
C LEU A 409 18.58 6.71 14.45
N ASP A 410 19.89 6.97 14.47
CA ASP A 410 20.45 8.09 15.22
C ASP A 410 19.93 9.39 14.57
N PRO A 411 19.10 10.18 15.26
CA PRO A 411 18.55 11.38 14.66
C PRO A 411 19.68 12.41 14.59
N LEU A 412 20.16 12.66 13.37
CA LEU A 412 20.95 13.84 12.98
C LEU A 412 22.01 14.25 13.99
N GLY A 413 23.23 13.81 13.80
CA GLY A 413 24.39 14.44 14.45
C GLY A 413 24.38 15.94 14.20
N GLY A 414 23.97 16.71 15.21
CA GLY A 414 24.22 18.15 15.27
C GLY A 414 25.73 18.36 15.36
N PRO A 415 26.27 19.42 14.73
CA PRO A 415 27.70 19.77 14.84
C PRO A 415 28.06 20.15 16.26
N PRO A 416 29.36 20.03 16.65
CA PRO A 416 29.84 20.33 18.00
C PRO A 416 29.71 21.80 18.37
#